data_31ed1e0ef8ff1fa00181d4277d9c25b2
#
_entry.id   31ed1e0ef8ff1fa00181d4277d9c25b2
#
_cell.length_a   1.000
_cell.length_b   1.000
_cell.length_c   1.000
_cell.angle_alpha   90.00
_cell.angle_beta   90.00
_cell.angle_gamma   90.00
#
_symmetry.space_group_name_H-M   'P 1'
#
loop_
_entity.id
_entity.type
_entity.pdbx_description
1 polymer ?
#
loop_
_entity_poly.entity_id
_entity_poly.type
_entity_poly.pdbx_seq_one_letter_code
_entity_poly.pdbx_strand_id
1 'polypeptide(L)'
;MVAMAMDEVERLRPAPKLVIFAAFQFDPEAAKDIDEYIYPGVTVLKAQMNTDLMTEDLKKKRSSDQSFWLVGQPDVELIRDGRSKRKFKVKVNGFDYYDVKKGTVESGSTSRIAMWMLDTDYDGMCIEPKQVFFPMGGKKDGWNKLAKTLRAEIDPDLIEKYAGNESLWFMAEPNTRIAVKIIDDRGIESLKVIRIGDE
;
A
#
# COMPACT_ATOMS: atom_id res chain seq x y z
N MET A 1 -15.86 -4.76 12.71
CA MET A 1 -14.66 -4.73 13.58
C MET A 1 -14.18 -3.30 13.79
N VAL A 2 -13.87 -2.54 12.72
CA VAL A 2 -13.41 -1.14 12.83
C VAL A 2 -14.41 -0.27 13.61
N ALA A 3 -15.68 -0.27 13.23
CA ALA A 3 -16.74 0.47 13.92
C ALA A 3 -16.82 0.16 15.42
N MET A 4 -16.76 -1.13 15.81
CA MET A 4 -16.78 -1.51 17.22
C MET A 4 -15.57 -0.98 18.01
N ALA A 5 -14.40 -0.97 17.39
CA ALA A 5 -13.20 -0.40 18.03
C ALA A 5 -13.33 1.10 18.21
N MET A 6 -13.92 1.79 17.24
CA MET A 6 -14.13 3.23 17.31
C MET A 6 -15.23 3.62 18.29
N ASP A 7 -16.29 2.81 18.44
CA ASP A 7 -17.30 2.98 19.49
C ASP A 7 -16.65 2.89 20.88
N GLU A 8 -15.66 2.05 21.08
CA GLU A 8 -14.93 1.97 22.35
C GLU A 8 -14.04 3.19 22.56
N VAL A 9 -13.38 3.68 21.49
CA VAL A 9 -12.59 4.93 21.52
C VAL A 9 -13.43 6.11 22.00
N GLU A 10 -14.69 6.20 21.58
CA GLU A 10 -15.61 7.27 22.04
C GLU A 10 -15.90 7.24 23.54
N ARG A 11 -15.82 6.07 24.15
CA ARG A 11 -16.09 5.86 25.59
C ARG A 11 -14.87 6.15 26.46
N LEU A 12 -13.65 6.10 25.89
CA LEU A 12 -12.42 6.33 26.65
C LEU A 12 -12.27 7.76 27.12
N ARG A 13 -11.78 7.93 28.36
CA ARG A 13 -11.46 9.25 28.93
C ARG A 13 -10.09 9.19 29.63
N PRO A 14 -9.13 10.00 29.24
CA PRO A 14 -9.18 11.00 28.16
C PRO A 14 -9.29 10.35 26.77
N ALA A 15 -9.85 11.08 25.80
CA ALA A 15 -9.97 10.58 24.44
C ALA A 15 -8.56 10.33 23.83
N PRO A 16 -8.33 9.17 23.21
CA PRO A 16 -7.04 8.88 22.59
C PRO A 16 -6.83 9.78 21.38
N LYS A 17 -5.59 10.17 21.12
CA LYS A 17 -5.20 10.92 19.93
C LYS A 17 -4.74 10.01 18.78
N LEU A 18 -4.44 8.77 19.10
CA LEU A 18 -3.91 7.78 18.16
C LEU A 18 -4.56 6.42 18.42
N VAL A 19 -5.05 5.79 17.38
CA VAL A 19 -5.56 4.42 17.39
C VAL A 19 -4.76 3.61 16.38
N ILE A 20 -4.23 2.47 16.81
CA ILE A 20 -3.44 1.59 15.95
C ILE A 20 -4.15 0.24 15.86
N PHE A 21 -4.53 -0.15 14.66
CA PHE A 21 -4.96 -1.51 14.35
C PHE A 21 -3.73 -2.34 14.04
N ALA A 22 -3.45 -3.35 14.88
CA ALA A 22 -2.30 -4.22 14.72
C ALA A 22 -2.75 -5.63 14.31
N ALA A 23 -2.20 -6.15 13.21
CA ALA A 23 -2.50 -7.48 12.71
C ALA A 23 -1.28 -8.09 12.01
N PHE A 24 -1.23 -9.43 11.94
CA PHE A 24 -0.22 -10.13 11.14
C PHE A 24 -0.51 -9.97 9.64
N GLN A 25 -1.79 -9.91 9.29
CA GLN A 25 -2.27 -9.65 7.95
C GLN A 25 -3.60 -8.90 8.03
N PHE A 26 -3.83 -7.96 7.13
CA PHE A 26 -5.09 -7.27 6.99
C PHE A 26 -5.88 -7.86 5.84
N ASP A 27 -7.16 -8.10 6.08
CA ASP A 27 -8.11 -8.30 5.01
C ASP A 27 -8.23 -7.00 4.19
N PRO A 28 -8.32 -7.07 2.85
CA PRO A 28 -8.33 -5.88 2.00
C PRO A 28 -9.49 -4.91 2.30
N GLU A 29 -10.69 -5.41 2.56
CA GLU A 29 -11.83 -4.56 2.92
C GLU A 29 -11.63 -3.91 4.30
N ALA A 30 -11.12 -4.67 5.29
CA ALA A 30 -10.80 -4.12 6.60
C ALA A 30 -9.69 -3.07 6.52
N ALA A 31 -8.68 -3.29 5.67
CA ALA A 31 -7.61 -2.33 5.44
C ALA A 31 -8.14 -1.02 4.83
N LYS A 32 -9.05 -1.13 3.86
CA LYS A 32 -9.74 0.00 3.24
C LYS A 32 -10.60 0.76 4.26
N ASP A 33 -11.42 0.06 5.03
CA ASP A 33 -12.26 0.67 6.06
C ASP A 33 -11.43 1.47 7.06
N ILE A 34 -10.26 0.97 7.46
CA ILE A 34 -9.35 1.69 8.35
C ILE A 34 -8.77 2.93 7.67
N ASP A 35 -8.39 2.84 6.39
CA ASP A 35 -7.80 3.97 5.65
C ASP A 35 -8.81 5.09 5.36
N GLU A 36 -10.06 4.73 5.13
CA GLU A 36 -11.13 5.68 4.85
C GLU A 36 -11.78 6.25 6.12
N TYR A 37 -11.44 5.68 7.30
CA TYR A 37 -12.05 6.10 8.54
C TYR A 37 -11.48 7.44 9.05
N ILE A 38 -12.31 8.48 9.00
CA ILE A 38 -11.96 9.82 9.48
C ILE A 38 -12.68 10.08 10.79
N TYR A 39 -11.93 10.25 11.87
CA TYR A 39 -12.47 10.64 13.17
C TYR A 39 -11.80 11.95 13.64
N PRO A 40 -12.60 12.98 13.97
CA PRO A 40 -12.05 14.28 14.38
C PRO A 40 -11.13 14.16 15.61
N GLY A 41 -9.89 14.59 15.45
CA GLY A 41 -8.91 14.62 16.56
C GLY A 41 -8.23 13.29 16.88
N VAL A 42 -8.51 12.21 16.12
CA VAL A 42 -7.88 10.90 16.29
C VAL A 42 -7.19 10.49 14.99
N THR A 43 -5.91 10.16 15.08
CA THR A 43 -5.16 9.56 13.97
C THR A 43 -5.35 8.04 14.01
N VAL A 44 -5.79 7.45 12.91
CA VAL A 44 -5.96 5.99 12.78
C VAL A 44 -4.85 5.43 11.91
N LEU A 45 -4.16 4.40 12.40
CA LEU A 45 -3.03 3.77 11.71
C LEU A 45 -3.17 2.25 11.66
N LYS A 46 -2.57 1.65 10.65
CA LYS A 46 -2.40 0.19 10.53
C LYS A 46 -0.96 -0.19 10.87
N ALA A 47 -0.79 -1.25 11.66
CA ALA A 47 0.51 -1.83 11.96
C ALA A 47 0.52 -3.31 11.60
N GLN A 48 1.39 -3.71 10.69
CA GLN A 48 1.63 -5.12 10.40
C GLN A 48 2.62 -5.67 11.42
N MET A 49 2.22 -6.74 12.11
CA MET A 49 3.07 -7.43 13.07
C MET A 49 3.98 -8.44 12.36
N ASN A 50 5.20 -8.61 12.88
CA ASN A 50 6.11 -9.62 12.37
C ASN A 50 5.60 -11.01 12.73
N THR A 51 5.45 -11.89 11.74
CA THR A 51 5.04 -13.30 11.94
C THR A 51 6.01 -14.09 12.80
N ASP A 52 7.28 -13.68 12.88
CA ASP A 52 8.27 -14.27 13.77
C ASP A 52 7.89 -14.13 15.26
N LEU A 53 6.97 -13.21 15.60
CA LEU A 53 6.41 -13.11 16.96
C LEU A 53 5.56 -14.33 17.36
N MET A 54 5.11 -15.12 16.40
CA MET A 54 4.30 -16.34 16.65
C MET A 54 5.16 -17.58 16.87
N THR A 55 6.47 -17.51 16.63
CA THR A 55 7.38 -18.64 16.77
C THR A 55 8.22 -18.52 18.05
N GLU A 56 8.55 -19.66 18.68
CA GLU A 56 9.38 -19.68 19.89
C GLU A 56 10.84 -19.23 19.65
N ASP A 57 11.22 -18.97 18.40
CA ASP A 57 12.53 -18.49 17.99
C ASP A 57 12.83 -17.01 18.30
N LEU A 58 11.95 -16.34 19.03
CA LEU A 58 12.14 -14.98 19.59
C LEU A 58 13.45 -14.80 20.38
N LYS A 59 14.10 -15.92 20.79
CA LYS A 59 15.37 -15.89 21.54
C LYS A 59 16.60 -15.69 20.68
N LYS A 60 16.51 -15.81 19.35
CA LYS A 60 17.62 -15.52 18.44
C LYS A 60 17.51 -14.08 18.01
N LYS A 61 18.25 -13.19 18.69
CA LYS A 61 18.50 -11.82 18.25
C LYS A 61 18.93 -11.80 16.78
N ARG A 62 17.99 -11.54 15.88
CA ARG A 62 18.29 -11.15 14.50
C ARG A 62 18.40 -9.64 14.47
N SER A 63 19.23 -9.13 13.57
CA SER A 63 19.61 -7.72 13.44
C SER A 63 18.49 -6.75 13.00
N SER A 64 17.23 -7.21 12.87
CA SER A 64 16.05 -6.35 12.67
C SER A 64 15.11 -6.52 13.85
N ASP A 65 15.30 -5.68 14.86
CA ASP A 65 14.51 -5.66 16.11
C ASP A 65 13.09 -5.05 15.93
N GLN A 66 12.54 -5.06 14.73
CA GLN A 66 11.21 -4.50 14.52
C GLN A 66 10.15 -5.57 14.72
N SER A 67 9.37 -5.42 15.79
CA SER A 67 8.23 -6.28 16.10
C SER A 67 7.00 -5.96 15.24
N PHE A 68 6.93 -4.76 14.70
CA PHE A 68 5.84 -4.29 13.84
C PHE A 68 6.30 -3.17 12.89
N TRP A 69 5.58 -2.99 11.80
CA TRP A 69 5.75 -1.91 10.83
C TRP A 69 4.44 -1.17 10.63
N LEU A 70 4.48 0.14 10.65
CA LEU A 70 3.32 0.92 10.21
C LEU A 70 3.18 0.81 8.69
N VAL A 71 1.99 0.40 8.28
CA VAL A 71 1.64 0.23 6.86
C VAL A 71 1.35 1.61 6.28
N GLY A 72 2.04 1.94 5.19
CA GLY A 72 1.79 3.18 4.47
C GLY A 72 0.50 3.13 3.67
N GLN A 73 -0.02 4.30 3.35
CA GLN A 73 -1.16 4.45 2.43
C GLN A 73 -0.63 4.77 1.03
N PRO A 74 -1.02 4.03 -0.02
CA PRO A 74 -0.65 4.38 -1.38
C PRO A 74 -1.23 5.73 -1.78
N ASP A 75 -0.37 6.65 -2.23
CA ASP A 75 -0.78 7.88 -2.88
C ASP A 75 -0.96 7.62 -4.37
N VAL A 76 -2.21 7.48 -4.78
CA VAL A 76 -2.61 7.03 -6.11
C VAL A 76 -3.64 7.99 -6.68
N GLU A 77 -3.40 8.42 -7.91
CA GLU A 77 -4.28 9.26 -8.70
C GLU A 77 -4.90 8.46 -9.85
N LEU A 78 -6.21 8.53 -10.01
CA LEU A 78 -6.94 7.98 -11.14
C LEU A 78 -7.13 9.07 -12.19
N ILE A 79 -6.56 8.87 -13.37
CA ILE A 79 -6.60 9.81 -14.49
C ILE A 79 -7.58 9.29 -15.54
N ARG A 80 -8.58 10.11 -15.90
CA ARG A 80 -9.55 9.80 -16.96
C ARG A 80 -9.07 10.38 -18.30
N ASP A 81 -9.28 9.62 -19.38
CA ASP A 81 -9.06 10.14 -20.74
C ASP A 81 -10.12 11.21 -21.06
N GLY A 82 -9.70 12.40 -21.44
CA GLY A 82 -10.61 13.49 -21.81
C GLY A 82 -11.50 13.22 -23.04
N ARG A 83 -11.19 12.15 -23.81
CA ARG A 83 -11.94 11.74 -24.99
C ARG A 83 -12.86 10.54 -24.77
N SER A 84 -12.72 9.84 -23.66
CA SER A 84 -13.48 8.62 -23.37
C SER A 84 -13.83 8.54 -21.90
N LYS A 85 -15.13 8.45 -21.59
CA LYS A 85 -15.63 8.32 -20.21
C LYS A 85 -15.23 7.01 -19.51
N ARG A 86 -14.85 5.98 -20.26
CA ARG A 86 -14.54 4.65 -19.75
C ARG A 86 -13.07 4.28 -19.80
N LYS A 87 -12.19 5.21 -20.19
CA LYS A 87 -10.77 4.94 -20.35
C LYS A 87 -9.99 5.67 -19.26
N PHE A 88 -9.21 4.92 -18.51
CA PHE A 88 -8.52 5.38 -17.32
C PHE A 88 -7.05 4.99 -17.35
N LYS A 89 -6.27 5.70 -16.56
CA LYS A 89 -4.89 5.41 -16.24
C LYS A 89 -4.67 5.68 -14.75
N VAL A 90 -3.84 4.90 -14.12
CA VAL A 90 -3.41 5.09 -12.73
C VAL A 90 -2.02 5.70 -12.71
N LYS A 91 -1.81 6.66 -11.83
CA LYS A 91 -0.50 7.21 -11.49
C LYS A 91 -0.25 7.01 -10.01
N VAL A 92 0.88 6.38 -9.68
CA VAL A 92 1.36 6.22 -8.32
C VAL A 92 2.34 7.34 -8.01
N ASN A 93 1.98 8.24 -7.10
CA ASN A 93 2.82 9.36 -6.69
C ASN A 93 3.83 8.96 -5.61
N GLY A 94 3.50 7.91 -4.84
CA GLY A 94 4.30 7.40 -3.74
C GLY A 94 3.45 6.63 -2.75
N PHE A 95 3.83 6.71 -1.49
CA PHE A 95 3.03 6.21 -0.37
C PHE A 95 3.30 7.06 0.87
N ASP A 96 2.26 7.32 1.64
CA ASP A 96 2.38 8.04 2.90
C ASP A 96 2.62 7.04 4.03
N TYR A 97 3.55 7.33 4.91
CA TYR A 97 3.84 6.52 6.08
C TYR A 97 4.04 7.40 7.32
N TYR A 98 3.68 6.85 8.46
CA TYR A 98 3.88 7.56 9.73
C TYR A 98 5.30 7.35 10.24
N ASP A 99 6.05 8.44 10.39
CA ASP A 99 7.36 8.42 11.03
C ASP A 99 7.19 8.53 12.55
N VAL A 100 7.41 7.41 13.23
CA VAL A 100 7.25 7.32 14.70
C VAL A 100 8.22 8.26 15.44
N LYS A 101 9.40 8.52 14.88
CA LYS A 101 10.40 9.38 15.53
C LYS A 101 10.02 10.85 15.47
N LYS A 102 9.43 11.27 14.36
CA LYS A 102 8.99 12.66 14.13
C LYS A 102 7.56 12.89 14.59
N GLY A 103 6.75 11.82 14.73
CA GLY A 103 5.33 11.92 15.07
C GLY A 103 4.47 12.53 13.96
N THR A 104 4.92 12.44 12.70
CA THR A 104 4.27 13.05 11.53
C THR A 104 4.08 12.04 10.42
N VAL A 105 3.09 12.28 9.55
CA VAL A 105 2.94 11.55 8.29
C VAL A 105 3.95 12.13 7.29
N GLU A 106 4.74 11.25 6.69
CA GLU A 106 5.73 11.58 5.67
C GLU A 106 5.37 10.89 4.36
N SER A 107 5.60 11.57 3.26
CA SER A 107 5.38 11.02 1.92
C SER A 107 6.64 10.33 1.42
N GLY A 108 6.54 9.04 1.15
CA GLY A 108 7.56 8.26 0.48
C GLY A 108 7.50 8.44 -1.02
N SER A 109 8.64 8.74 -1.64
CA SER A 109 8.71 8.88 -3.10
C SER A 109 8.61 7.53 -3.82
N THR A 110 8.26 7.56 -5.11
CA THR A 110 8.25 6.38 -5.99
C THR A 110 9.59 5.63 -6.02
N SER A 111 10.70 6.31 -5.67
CA SER A 111 12.03 5.68 -5.61
C SER A 111 12.19 4.64 -4.50
N ARG A 112 11.24 4.55 -3.58
CA ARG A 112 11.17 3.55 -2.52
C ARG A 112 10.15 2.45 -2.81
N ILE A 113 9.51 2.47 -3.98
CA ILE A 113 8.58 1.45 -4.42
C ILE A 113 9.37 0.40 -5.21
N ALA A 114 9.49 -0.80 -4.65
CA ALA A 114 10.13 -1.92 -5.33
C ALA A 114 9.27 -2.43 -6.49
N MET A 115 7.98 -2.57 -6.24
CA MET A 115 7.01 -3.04 -7.22
C MET A 115 5.62 -2.47 -6.91
N TRP A 116 4.82 -2.21 -7.95
CA TRP A 116 3.39 -2.01 -7.78
C TRP A 116 2.60 -2.73 -8.86
N MET A 117 1.38 -3.09 -8.51
CA MET A 117 0.48 -3.88 -9.34
C MET A 117 -0.86 -3.17 -9.46
N LEU A 118 -1.46 -3.28 -10.63
CA LEU A 118 -2.81 -2.80 -10.90
C LEU A 118 -3.71 -3.97 -11.28
N ASP A 119 -4.78 -4.13 -10.52
CA ASP A 119 -5.93 -4.94 -10.87
C ASP A 119 -7.05 -3.99 -11.32
N THR A 120 -7.53 -4.18 -12.55
CA THR A 120 -8.51 -3.31 -13.19
C THR A 120 -9.96 -3.75 -12.98
N ASP A 121 -10.18 -4.89 -12.30
CA ASP A 121 -11.49 -5.48 -12.03
C ASP A 121 -11.47 -6.27 -10.72
N TYR A 122 -11.16 -5.56 -9.63
CA TYR A 122 -10.93 -6.16 -8.33
C TYR A 122 -12.22 -6.67 -7.69
N ASP A 123 -12.25 -7.95 -7.34
CA ASP A 123 -13.41 -8.64 -6.76
C ASP A 123 -13.62 -8.39 -5.25
N GLY A 124 -12.64 -7.81 -4.56
CA GLY A 124 -12.64 -7.58 -3.12
C GLY A 124 -11.99 -8.70 -2.30
N MET A 125 -11.51 -9.77 -2.92
CA MET A 125 -10.88 -10.90 -2.23
C MET A 125 -9.40 -11.05 -2.59
N CYS A 126 -9.11 -11.30 -3.85
CA CYS A 126 -7.76 -11.54 -4.34
C CYS A 126 -7.37 -10.53 -5.40
N ILE A 127 -6.16 -10.00 -5.31
CA ILE A 127 -5.62 -9.15 -6.36
C ILE A 127 -5.19 -10.02 -7.55
N GLU A 128 -5.73 -9.73 -8.73
CA GLU A 128 -5.38 -10.35 -10.00
C GLU A 128 -4.64 -9.33 -10.87
N PRO A 129 -3.29 -9.26 -10.81
CA PRO A 129 -2.55 -8.20 -11.46
C PRO A 129 -2.71 -8.26 -12.98
N LYS A 130 -3.26 -7.22 -13.58
CA LYS A 130 -3.31 -7.04 -15.03
C LYS A 130 -2.09 -6.28 -15.54
N GLN A 131 -1.49 -5.44 -14.68
CA GLN A 131 -0.28 -4.68 -14.99
C GLN A 131 0.63 -4.67 -13.76
N VAL A 132 1.96 -4.78 -13.98
CA VAL A 132 2.98 -4.78 -12.94
C VAL A 132 4.11 -3.84 -13.33
N PHE A 133 4.59 -3.03 -12.37
CA PHE A 133 5.62 -2.02 -12.59
C PHE A 133 6.68 -2.06 -11.48
N PHE A 134 7.89 -1.60 -11.83
CA PHE A 134 9.07 -1.63 -10.97
C PHE A 134 9.77 -0.25 -10.95
N PRO A 135 9.25 0.75 -10.23
CA PRO A 135 9.77 2.12 -10.26
C PRO A 135 11.23 2.24 -9.83
N MET A 136 11.68 1.39 -8.92
CA MET A 136 13.09 1.36 -8.51
C MET A 136 14.04 0.96 -9.63
N GLY A 137 13.56 0.22 -10.63
CA GLY A 137 14.36 -0.25 -11.76
C GLY A 137 14.89 0.86 -12.66
N GLY A 138 14.22 2.02 -12.72
CA GLY A 138 14.64 3.14 -13.55
C GLY A 138 15.88 3.91 -13.06
N LYS A 139 16.54 3.49 -11.96
CA LYS A 139 17.75 4.12 -11.42
C LYS A 139 18.95 3.20 -11.53
N LYS A 140 20.16 3.78 -11.75
CA LYS A 140 21.41 3.05 -11.98
C LYS A 140 21.70 1.95 -10.95
N ASP A 141 21.28 2.14 -9.68
CA ASP A 141 21.42 1.13 -8.62
C ASP A 141 20.08 0.45 -8.25
N GLY A 142 19.00 0.82 -8.92
CA GLY A 142 17.65 0.34 -8.59
C GLY A 142 17.50 -1.15 -8.89
N TRP A 143 18.07 -1.62 -9.98
CA TRP A 143 18.02 -3.04 -10.38
C TRP A 143 18.67 -3.96 -9.37
N ASN A 144 19.85 -3.59 -8.85
CA ASN A 144 20.54 -4.37 -7.82
C ASN A 144 19.74 -4.45 -6.53
N LYS A 145 19.07 -3.33 -6.15
CA LYS A 145 18.18 -3.31 -5.00
C LYS A 145 16.95 -4.15 -5.25
N LEU A 146 16.35 -4.04 -6.43
CA LEU A 146 15.16 -4.78 -6.82
C LEU A 146 15.44 -6.30 -6.84
N ALA A 147 16.51 -6.74 -7.49
CA ALA A 147 16.92 -8.13 -7.54
C ALA A 147 17.14 -8.71 -6.14
N LYS A 148 17.78 -7.93 -5.25
CA LYS A 148 17.98 -8.32 -3.86
C LYS A 148 16.66 -8.41 -3.08
N THR A 149 15.73 -7.47 -3.30
CA THR A 149 14.43 -7.44 -2.64
C THR A 149 13.54 -8.60 -3.10
N LEU A 150 13.48 -8.84 -4.40
CA LEU A 150 12.65 -9.91 -4.98
C LEU A 150 13.35 -11.29 -4.94
N ARG A 151 14.65 -11.35 -4.60
CA ARG A 151 15.46 -12.58 -4.65
C ARG A 151 15.39 -13.29 -6.00
N ALA A 152 15.39 -12.50 -7.07
CA ALA A 152 15.26 -12.97 -8.44
C ALA A 152 16.41 -12.46 -9.32
N GLU A 153 16.77 -13.23 -10.33
CA GLU A 153 17.57 -12.72 -11.44
C GLU A 153 16.67 -11.88 -12.32
N ILE A 154 17.07 -10.62 -12.52
CA ILE A 154 16.31 -9.64 -13.30
C ILE A 154 17.19 -9.20 -14.48
N ASP A 155 16.68 -9.36 -15.69
CA ASP A 155 17.25 -8.78 -16.87
C ASP A 155 16.84 -7.29 -16.99
N PRO A 156 17.79 -6.35 -16.81
CA PRO A 156 17.50 -4.92 -16.84
C PRO A 156 16.85 -4.46 -18.16
N ASP A 157 17.30 -5.01 -19.30
CA ASP A 157 16.83 -4.58 -20.62
C ASP A 157 15.36 -4.97 -20.87
N LEU A 158 14.93 -6.10 -20.30
CA LEU A 158 13.55 -6.53 -20.41
C LEU A 158 12.62 -5.75 -19.47
N ILE A 159 13.11 -5.37 -18.30
CA ILE A 159 12.29 -4.76 -17.24
C ILE A 159 12.24 -3.24 -17.32
N GLU A 160 13.17 -2.58 -17.98
CA GLU A 160 13.22 -1.12 -18.12
C GLU A 160 11.89 -0.53 -18.66
N LYS A 161 11.21 -1.29 -19.52
CA LYS A 161 9.89 -0.93 -20.07
C LYS A 161 8.80 -0.79 -18.99
N TYR A 162 9.00 -1.44 -17.86
CA TYR A 162 8.07 -1.44 -16.73
C TYR A 162 8.57 -0.64 -15.53
N ALA A 163 9.65 0.14 -15.71
CA ALA A 163 10.22 1.02 -14.69
C ALA A 163 9.42 2.33 -14.60
N GLY A 164 8.12 2.25 -14.39
CA GLY A 164 7.25 3.41 -14.38
C GLY A 164 6.37 3.52 -13.13
N ASN A 165 5.85 4.72 -12.92
CA ASN A 165 4.85 5.00 -11.90
C ASN A 165 3.47 5.30 -12.50
N GLU A 166 3.31 5.11 -13.79
CA GLU A 166 2.03 5.26 -14.50
C GLU A 166 1.65 3.96 -15.22
N SER A 167 0.37 3.59 -15.14
CA SER A 167 -0.14 2.43 -15.85
C SER A 167 -0.30 2.70 -17.34
N LEU A 168 -0.47 1.65 -18.11
CA LEU A 168 -1.07 1.74 -19.42
C LEU A 168 -2.54 2.12 -19.29
N TRP A 169 -3.10 2.69 -20.36
CA TRP A 169 -4.53 2.98 -20.43
C TRP A 169 -5.35 1.68 -20.38
N PHE A 170 -6.40 1.65 -19.57
CA PHE A 170 -7.33 0.53 -19.50
C PHE A 170 -8.78 1.01 -19.58
N MET A 171 -9.68 0.10 -19.91
CA MET A 171 -11.12 0.34 -19.91
C MET A 171 -11.72 -0.20 -18.61
N ALA A 172 -12.63 0.59 -18.02
CA ALA A 172 -13.41 0.15 -16.87
C ALA A 172 -14.84 0.67 -16.95
N GLU A 173 -15.79 -0.15 -16.52
CA GLU A 173 -17.19 0.23 -16.42
C GLU A 173 -17.46 1.04 -15.14
N PRO A 174 -18.53 1.82 -15.11
CA PRO A 174 -18.97 2.47 -13.88
C PRO A 174 -19.15 1.45 -12.75
N ASN A 175 -18.85 1.87 -11.53
CA ASN A 175 -18.92 1.03 -10.33
C ASN A 175 -17.91 -0.12 -10.26
N THR A 176 -17.07 -0.34 -11.26
CA THR A 176 -15.91 -1.25 -11.16
C THR A 176 -14.98 -0.79 -10.03
N ARG A 177 -14.48 -1.75 -9.26
CA ARG A 177 -13.40 -1.50 -8.31
C ARG A 177 -12.08 -1.83 -8.97
N ILE A 178 -11.11 -0.96 -8.82
CA ILE A 178 -9.73 -1.22 -9.17
C ILE A 178 -8.89 -1.29 -7.91
N ALA A 179 -7.83 -2.08 -7.93
CA ALA A 179 -6.92 -2.19 -6.79
C ALA A 179 -5.49 -1.90 -7.20
N VAL A 180 -4.81 -1.08 -6.40
CA VAL A 180 -3.39 -0.79 -6.54
C VAL A 180 -2.66 -1.32 -5.31
N LYS A 181 -1.81 -2.32 -5.51
CA LYS A 181 -0.95 -2.89 -4.48
C LYS A 181 0.47 -2.38 -4.68
N ILE A 182 1.05 -1.84 -3.62
CA ILE A 182 2.44 -1.37 -3.59
C ILE A 182 3.24 -2.28 -2.66
N ILE A 183 4.45 -2.61 -3.08
CA ILE A 183 5.46 -3.25 -2.24
C ILE A 183 6.64 -2.29 -2.17
N ASP A 184 6.97 -1.82 -0.97
CA ASP A 184 8.07 -0.89 -0.76
C ASP A 184 9.44 -1.57 -0.70
N ASP A 185 10.51 -0.77 -0.56
CA ASP A 185 11.90 -1.24 -0.48
C ASP A 185 12.22 -2.06 0.79
N ARG A 186 11.28 -2.13 1.74
CA ARG A 186 11.34 -2.94 2.96
C ARG A 186 10.57 -4.25 2.81
N GLY A 187 9.81 -4.42 1.72
CA GLY A 187 8.91 -5.56 1.49
C GLY A 187 7.54 -5.40 2.16
N ILE A 188 7.18 -4.20 2.62
CA ILE A 188 5.87 -3.95 3.22
C ILE A 188 4.86 -3.75 2.09
N GLU A 189 3.74 -4.45 2.21
CA GLU A 189 2.65 -4.38 1.26
C GLU A 189 1.59 -3.38 1.72
N SER A 190 1.11 -2.56 0.80
CA SER A 190 -0.04 -1.68 0.99
C SER A 190 -0.98 -1.77 -0.19
N LEU A 191 -2.28 -1.66 0.07
CA LEU A 191 -3.34 -1.80 -0.93
C LEU A 191 -4.25 -0.57 -0.88
N LYS A 192 -4.57 -0.02 -2.05
CA LYS A 192 -5.62 0.97 -2.21
C LYS A 192 -6.64 0.48 -3.21
N VAL A 193 -7.89 0.49 -2.81
CA VAL A 193 -9.03 0.18 -3.67
C VAL A 193 -9.72 1.48 -4.05
N ILE A 194 -9.97 1.66 -5.34
CA ILE A 194 -10.64 2.84 -5.90
C ILE A 194 -11.87 2.37 -6.65
N ARG A 195 -13.02 2.96 -6.37
CA ARG A 195 -14.24 2.72 -7.12
C ARG A 195 -14.34 3.72 -8.27
N ILE A 196 -14.57 3.23 -9.47
CA ILE A 196 -14.84 4.07 -10.63
C ILE A 196 -16.25 4.67 -10.46
N GLY A 197 -16.34 6.01 -10.32
CA GLY A 197 -17.60 6.69 -10.13
C GLY A 197 -18.48 6.70 -11.38
N ASP A 198 -19.79 6.81 -11.15
CA ASP A 198 -20.79 7.15 -12.16
C ASP A 198 -20.74 8.68 -12.38
N GLU A 199 -20.28 9.15 -13.52
CA GLU A 199 -20.55 10.49 -14.05
C GLU A 199 -21.04 10.42 -15.49
#